data_cd85e0be88582ca78f384cf477a3a053
#
_entry.id   cd85e0be88582ca78f384cf477a3a053
#
_cell.length_a   1.000
_cell.length_b   1.000
_cell.length_c   1.000
_cell.angle_alpha   90.00
_cell.angle_beta   90.00
_cell.angle_gamma   90.00
#
_symmetry.space_group_name_H-M   'P 1'
#
loop_
_entity.id
_entity.type
_entity.pdbx_description
1 polymer ?
#
loop_
_entity_poly.entity_id
_entity_poly.type
_entity_poly.pdbx_seq_one_letter_code
_entity_poly.pdbx_strand_id
1 'polypeptide(L)'
;MNSSSHNPAAKSGNKGRFLPILQVGDVLLSPDILTECFCCDLEACGGICCVEGDSGAPLQPEEVLHLENTLPAVEADLSAEARAVIAEQGVAYSDTDGDLVTSIVDGRDCVFTCYDKNTGCCYCATEKAFREGRTQWCKPISCALYPIRERRLSNGLSALNYHRWSVCHAAVRKGNELGLPVYKFLREPLTRRFGAEWYAELEVLAEQVLADEI
;
A
#
# COMPACT_ATOMS: atom_id res chain seq x y z
N MET A 1 58.04 5.23 18.03
CA MET A 1 57.73 4.15 17.10
C MET A 1 56.22 4.25 16.81
N ASN A 2 55.91 4.86 15.67
CA ASN A 2 54.54 5.11 15.19
C ASN A 2 54.01 3.86 14.49
N SER A 3 52.87 3.41 14.86
CA SER A 3 52.09 2.43 14.09
C SER A 3 50.74 3.03 13.76
N SER A 4 50.64 3.61 12.55
CA SER A 4 49.40 4.06 11.95
C SER A 4 48.62 2.86 11.46
N SER A 5 47.47 2.56 12.07
CA SER A 5 46.51 1.62 11.54
C SER A 5 45.62 2.33 10.51
N HIS A 6 45.82 1.99 9.23
CA HIS A 6 44.92 2.36 8.14
C HIS A 6 43.64 1.56 8.24
N ASN A 7 42.51 2.26 8.40
CA ASN A 7 41.18 1.71 8.25
C ASN A 7 40.73 1.97 6.80
N PRO A 8 40.49 0.95 5.95
CA PRO A 8 39.96 1.19 4.62
C PRO A 8 38.47 1.51 4.70
N ALA A 9 38.17 2.78 4.49
CA ALA A 9 36.78 3.25 4.30
C ALA A 9 36.14 2.50 3.14
N ALA A 10 35.05 1.81 3.43
CA ALA A 10 34.15 1.22 2.45
C ALA A 10 33.53 2.33 1.58
N LYS A 11 34.00 2.44 0.35
CA LYS A 11 33.40 3.24 -0.70
C LYS A 11 32.26 2.43 -1.32
N SER A 12 31.07 2.46 -0.74
CA SER A 12 29.84 2.12 -1.44
C SER A 12 29.23 3.39 -2.01
N GLY A 13 29.79 3.83 -3.11
CA GLY A 13 29.19 4.85 -3.96
C GLY A 13 28.29 4.16 -4.97
N ASN A 14 27.04 3.93 -4.62
CA ASN A 14 26.00 3.59 -5.59
C ASN A 14 25.80 4.81 -6.50
N LYS A 15 26.45 4.82 -7.66
CA LYS A 15 26.18 5.78 -8.73
C LYS A 15 24.79 5.45 -9.26
N GLY A 16 23.77 6.13 -8.74
CA GLY A 16 22.40 5.98 -9.17
C GLY A 16 22.28 6.05 -10.68
N ARG A 17 22.19 4.89 -11.33
CA ARG A 17 21.79 4.79 -12.73
C ARG A 17 20.32 5.20 -12.77
N PHE A 18 20.00 6.26 -13.46
CA PHE A 18 18.63 6.70 -13.66
C PHE A 18 17.94 5.65 -14.56
N LEU A 19 17.20 4.74 -13.97
CA LEU A 19 16.35 3.84 -14.74
C LEU A 19 15.20 4.65 -15.36
N PRO A 20 14.89 4.43 -16.65
CA PRO A 20 13.76 5.11 -17.28
C PRO A 20 12.44 4.65 -16.64
N ILE A 21 11.38 5.43 -16.85
CA ILE A 21 10.02 4.98 -16.55
C ILE A 21 9.75 3.71 -17.40
N LEU A 22 9.27 2.69 -16.72
CA LEU A 22 8.93 1.40 -17.33
C LEU A 22 7.46 1.40 -17.73
N GLN A 23 7.08 0.52 -18.67
CA GLN A 23 5.69 0.40 -19.12
C GLN A 23 5.32 -1.07 -19.37
N VAL A 24 4.15 -1.46 -18.86
CA VAL A 24 3.49 -2.73 -19.15
C VAL A 24 2.06 -2.43 -19.58
N GLY A 25 1.69 -2.71 -20.82
CA GLY A 25 0.40 -2.30 -21.38
C GLY A 25 0.16 -0.81 -21.22
N ASP A 26 -0.97 -0.43 -20.62
CA ASP A 26 -1.36 0.96 -20.37
C ASP A 26 -0.91 1.48 -18.98
N VAL A 27 0.05 0.81 -18.35
CA VAL A 27 0.54 1.14 -17.01
C VAL A 27 2.00 1.54 -17.04
N LEU A 28 2.29 2.76 -16.59
CA LEU A 28 3.63 3.28 -16.34
C LEU A 28 4.07 2.93 -14.92
N LEU A 29 5.32 2.53 -14.74
CA LEU A 29 5.87 2.12 -13.44
C LEU A 29 7.14 2.90 -13.12
N SER A 30 7.25 3.39 -11.90
CA SER A 30 8.54 3.83 -11.39
C SER A 30 9.45 2.61 -11.19
N PRO A 31 10.75 2.68 -11.51
CA PRO A 31 11.70 1.58 -11.33
C PRO A 31 11.76 1.05 -9.89
N ASP A 32 11.49 1.90 -8.92
CA ASP A 32 11.43 1.57 -7.50
C ASP A 32 10.51 0.38 -7.19
N ILE A 33 9.47 0.19 -8.02
CA ILE A 33 8.53 -0.93 -7.87
C ILE A 33 9.23 -2.28 -8.06
N LEU A 34 10.28 -2.32 -8.89
CA LEU A 34 11.05 -3.53 -9.15
C LEU A 34 12.24 -3.70 -8.19
N THR A 35 12.83 -2.57 -7.76
CA THR A 35 14.11 -2.57 -7.02
C THR A 35 13.97 -2.42 -5.52
N GLU A 36 12.94 -1.71 -5.04
CA GLU A 36 12.73 -1.53 -3.60
C GLU A 36 12.14 -2.78 -2.95
N CYS A 37 12.71 -3.17 -1.82
CA CYS A 37 12.21 -4.29 -1.02
C CYS A 37 11.19 -3.83 0.02
N PHE A 38 10.14 -4.63 0.21
CA PHE A 38 9.07 -4.33 1.16
C PHE A 38 8.38 -5.60 1.64
N CYS A 39 8.13 -5.67 2.95
CA CYS A 39 7.27 -6.70 3.54
C CYS A 39 6.56 -6.08 4.75
N CYS A 40 5.25 -5.89 4.68
CA CYS A 40 4.49 -5.26 5.76
C CYS A 40 4.74 -5.97 7.10
N ASP A 41 4.96 -5.18 8.15
CA ASP A 41 5.22 -5.64 9.51
C ASP A 41 4.26 -4.95 10.48
N LEU A 42 3.06 -5.51 10.61
CA LEU A 42 2.00 -4.94 11.45
C LEU A 42 2.37 -4.96 12.93
N GLU A 43 3.13 -5.95 13.38
CA GLU A 43 3.58 -6.02 14.78
C GLU A 43 4.51 -4.86 15.13
N ALA A 44 5.36 -4.45 14.18
CA ALA A 44 6.29 -3.35 14.38
C ALA A 44 5.67 -1.96 14.17
N CYS A 45 4.74 -1.81 13.19
CA CYS A 45 4.15 -0.50 12.86
C CYS A 45 2.80 -0.23 13.50
N GLY A 46 2.13 -1.27 14.08
CA GLY A 46 0.83 -1.12 14.70
C GLY A 46 -0.32 -0.76 13.75
N GLY A 47 -0.13 -0.92 12.43
CA GLY A 47 -1.18 -0.61 11.43
C GLY A 47 -1.40 0.89 11.17
N ILE A 48 -0.41 1.72 11.44
CA ILE A 48 -0.51 3.19 11.46
C ILE A 48 -0.94 3.82 10.12
N CYS A 49 -0.81 3.11 8.99
CA CYS A 49 -1.28 3.58 7.69
C CYS A 49 -2.81 3.80 7.60
N CYS A 50 -3.58 3.24 8.53
CA CYS A 50 -5.03 3.47 8.64
C CYS A 50 -5.37 4.66 9.55
N VAL A 51 -4.38 5.25 10.23
CA VAL A 51 -4.54 6.25 11.31
C VAL A 51 -3.91 7.59 10.94
N GLU A 52 -2.82 7.61 10.18
CA GLU A 52 -2.05 8.81 9.87
C GLU A 52 -2.24 9.31 8.44
N GLY A 53 -3.46 9.27 7.91
CA GLY A 53 -3.78 9.85 6.61
C GLY A 53 -4.31 11.28 6.75
N ASP A 54 -3.93 12.17 5.81
CA ASP A 54 -4.50 13.52 5.71
C ASP A 54 -5.95 13.49 5.18
N SER A 55 -6.29 12.42 4.47
CA SER A 55 -7.63 12.10 3.96
C SER A 55 -7.86 10.59 4.01
N GLY A 56 -9.08 10.14 3.70
CA GLY A 56 -9.40 8.71 3.58
C GLY A 56 -8.62 8.01 2.45
N ALA A 57 -8.73 6.70 2.40
CA ALA A 57 -8.13 5.91 1.32
C ALA A 57 -8.84 6.19 -0.01
N PRO A 58 -8.12 6.47 -1.11
CA PRO A 58 -8.73 6.64 -2.43
C PRO A 58 -9.55 5.43 -2.86
N LEU A 59 -10.73 5.69 -3.43
CA LEU A 59 -11.70 4.68 -3.85
C LEU A 59 -11.98 4.75 -5.34
N GLN A 60 -12.20 3.57 -5.94
CA GLN A 60 -12.93 3.51 -7.19
C GLN A 60 -14.43 3.63 -6.90
N PRO A 61 -15.25 4.21 -7.80
CA PRO A 61 -16.69 4.37 -7.55
C PRO A 61 -17.41 3.07 -7.17
N GLU A 62 -17.00 1.94 -7.75
CA GLU A 62 -17.56 0.62 -7.49
C GLU A 62 -17.27 0.12 -6.06
N GLU A 63 -16.17 0.58 -5.47
CA GLU A 63 -15.73 0.15 -4.14
C GLU A 63 -16.61 0.72 -3.03
N VAL A 64 -17.30 1.84 -3.28
CA VAL A 64 -18.28 2.39 -2.32
C VAL A 64 -19.38 1.37 -2.05
N LEU A 65 -19.96 0.79 -3.11
CA LEU A 65 -20.99 -0.24 -2.96
C LEU A 65 -20.46 -1.49 -2.24
N HIS A 66 -19.21 -1.87 -2.49
CA HIS A 66 -18.56 -2.98 -1.77
C HIS A 66 -18.42 -2.68 -0.28
N LEU A 67 -18.01 -1.45 0.08
CA LEU A 67 -17.92 -1.00 1.48
C LEU A 67 -19.29 -1.01 2.16
N GLU A 68 -20.33 -0.46 1.51
CA GLU A 68 -21.71 -0.46 2.03
C GLU A 68 -22.22 -1.88 2.26
N ASN A 69 -22.01 -2.79 1.31
CA ASN A 69 -22.44 -4.19 1.43
C ASN A 69 -21.66 -4.95 2.51
N THR A 70 -20.46 -4.48 2.87
CA THR A 70 -19.62 -5.10 3.91
C THR A 70 -20.00 -4.59 5.32
N LEU A 71 -20.64 -3.42 5.46
CA LEU A 71 -20.99 -2.82 6.75
C LEU A 71 -21.63 -3.79 7.73
N PRO A 72 -22.69 -4.57 7.38
CA PRO A 72 -23.32 -5.48 8.33
C PRO A 72 -22.35 -6.52 8.92
N ALA A 73 -21.31 -6.88 8.18
CA ALA A 73 -20.32 -7.86 8.61
C ALA A 73 -19.23 -7.27 9.52
N VAL A 74 -19.02 -5.94 9.49
CA VAL A 74 -17.93 -5.26 10.21
C VAL A 74 -18.41 -4.31 11.29
N GLU A 75 -19.70 -3.96 11.35
CA GLU A 75 -20.25 -2.95 12.25
C GLU A 75 -19.88 -3.17 13.72
N ALA A 76 -19.83 -4.42 14.16
CA ALA A 76 -19.44 -4.78 15.53
C ALA A 76 -17.95 -4.54 15.84
N ASP A 77 -17.12 -4.46 14.82
CA ASP A 77 -15.68 -4.18 14.93
C ASP A 77 -15.37 -2.67 14.94
N LEU A 78 -16.32 -1.83 14.46
CA LEU A 78 -16.13 -0.39 14.35
C LEU A 78 -16.34 0.33 15.68
N SER A 79 -15.64 1.46 15.86
CA SER A 79 -15.86 2.34 17.01
C SER A 79 -17.24 3.02 16.95
N ALA A 80 -17.70 3.56 18.07
CA ALA A 80 -18.95 4.31 18.12
C ALA A 80 -18.89 5.57 17.25
N GLU A 81 -17.73 6.24 17.25
CA GLU A 81 -17.45 7.44 16.48
C GLU A 81 -17.47 7.11 14.97
N ALA A 82 -16.83 6.01 14.54
CA ALA A 82 -16.85 5.58 13.14
C ALA A 82 -18.27 5.27 12.68
N ARG A 83 -19.08 4.58 13.48
CA ARG A 83 -20.50 4.33 13.15
C ARG A 83 -21.32 5.63 13.04
N ALA A 84 -21.06 6.61 13.93
CA ALA A 84 -21.72 7.91 13.85
C ALA A 84 -21.36 8.65 12.56
N VAL A 85 -20.08 8.69 12.17
CA VAL A 85 -19.63 9.28 10.93
C VAL A 85 -20.26 8.60 9.72
N ILE A 86 -20.29 7.26 9.69
CA ILE A 86 -20.92 6.49 8.61
C ILE A 86 -22.43 6.79 8.52
N ALA A 87 -23.11 6.91 9.65
CA ALA A 87 -24.54 7.24 9.67
C ALA A 87 -24.85 8.65 9.16
N GLU A 88 -23.93 9.61 9.36
CA GLU A 88 -24.10 11.00 8.97
C GLU A 88 -23.71 11.28 7.51
N GLN A 89 -22.54 10.80 7.07
CA GLN A 89 -21.99 11.12 5.75
C GLN A 89 -21.75 9.91 4.83
N GLY A 90 -21.98 8.68 5.31
CA GLY A 90 -21.72 7.47 4.55
C GLY A 90 -20.28 6.95 4.71
N VAL A 91 -19.95 5.90 3.94
CA VAL A 91 -18.65 5.21 3.96
C VAL A 91 -17.55 5.95 3.21
N ALA A 92 -17.93 6.94 2.38
CA ALA A 92 -17.05 7.66 1.48
C ALA A 92 -17.50 9.12 1.34
N TYR A 93 -16.55 10.00 0.99
CA TYR A 93 -16.81 11.40 0.67
C TYR A 93 -15.82 11.88 -0.42
N SER A 94 -16.07 13.06 -1.00
CA SER A 94 -15.09 13.72 -1.86
C SER A 94 -14.21 14.63 -1.01
N ASP A 95 -12.90 14.45 -1.09
CA ASP A 95 -11.94 15.28 -0.37
C ASP A 95 -11.78 16.69 -1.02
N THR A 96 -10.85 17.49 -0.52
CA THR A 96 -10.62 18.86 -1.01
C THR A 96 -10.11 18.93 -2.44
N ASP A 97 -9.48 17.87 -2.92
CA ASP A 97 -8.96 17.75 -4.29
C ASP A 97 -10.02 17.17 -5.25
N GLY A 98 -11.18 16.78 -4.70
CA GLY A 98 -12.30 16.19 -5.44
C GLY A 98 -12.17 14.67 -5.63
N ASP A 99 -11.18 14.05 -5.00
CA ASP A 99 -11.00 12.61 -5.04
C ASP A 99 -12.00 11.90 -4.11
N LEU A 100 -12.54 10.77 -4.57
CA LEU A 100 -13.41 9.92 -3.77
C LEU A 100 -12.56 9.11 -2.80
N VAL A 101 -12.82 9.26 -1.49
CA VAL A 101 -12.03 8.62 -0.43
C VAL A 101 -12.94 8.03 0.65
N THR A 102 -12.41 7.08 1.45
CA THR A 102 -13.15 6.57 2.62
C THR A 102 -13.38 7.67 3.64
N SER A 103 -14.53 7.64 4.32
CA SER A 103 -14.80 8.54 5.44
C SER A 103 -13.78 8.34 6.57
N ILE A 104 -13.50 9.42 7.31
CA ILE A 104 -12.52 9.45 8.40
C ILE A 104 -13.15 10.04 9.67
N VAL A 105 -12.66 9.58 10.82
CA VAL A 105 -13.04 10.07 12.15
C VAL A 105 -12.06 11.16 12.55
N ASP A 106 -12.57 12.31 13.00
CA ASP A 106 -11.80 13.45 13.51
C ASP A 106 -10.64 13.91 12.60
N GLY A 107 -10.82 13.76 11.27
CA GLY A 107 -9.83 14.16 10.28
C GLY A 107 -8.58 13.27 10.25
N ARG A 108 -8.62 12.05 10.79
CA ARG A 108 -7.47 11.14 10.92
C ARG A 108 -7.79 9.70 10.58
N ASP A 109 -8.49 9.02 11.46
CA ASP A 109 -8.66 7.56 11.39
C ASP A 109 -9.68 7.18 10.32
N CYS A 110 -9.33 6.24 9.44
CA CYS A 110 -10.33 5.65 8.53
C CYS A 110 -11.49 5.05 9.34
N VAL A 111 -12.74 5.25 8.91
CA VAL A 111 -13.93 4.70 9.59
C VAL A 111 -13.92 3.17 9.69
N PHE A 112 -13.13 2.49 8.85
CA PHE A 112 -12.96 1.02 8.90
C PHE A 112 -11.79 0.58 9.78
N THR A 113 -11.23 1.48 10.58
CA THR A 113 -10.19 1.16 11.57
C THR A 113 -10.78 0.40 12.75
N CYS A 114 -10.15 -0.71 13.13
CA CYS A 114 -10.44 -1.42 14.38
C CYS A 114 -9.13 -1.78 15.09
N TYR A 115 -9.21 -1.95 16.39
CA TYR A 115 -8.03 -2.20 17.23
C TYR A 115 -8.12 -3.54 17.93
N ASP A 116 -7.01 -4.27 17.96
CA ASP A 116 -6.87 -5.44 18.84
C ASP A 116 -6.79 -4.98 20.28
N LYS A 117 -7.65 -5.56 21.13
CA LYS A 117 -7.79 -5.13 22.54
C LYS A 117 -6.57 -5.47 23.41
N ASN A 118 -5.76 -6.44 23.00
CA ASN A 118 -4.62 -6.89 23.78
C ASN A 118 -3.32 -6.19 23.38
N THR A 119 -3.14 -5.96 22.07
CA THR A 119 -1.90 -5.40 21.52
C THR A 119 -2.02 -3.92 21.18
N GLY A 120 -3.24 -3.38 21.04
CA GLY A 120 -3.47 -2.04 20.52
C GLY A 120 -3.17 -1.88 19.02
N CYS A 121 -2.85 -2.97 18.33
CA CYS A 121 -2.56 -2.93 16.91
C CYS A 121 -3.82 -2.57 16.12
N CYS A 122 -3.66 -1.67 15.18
CA CYS A 122 -4.71 -1.24 14.26
C CYS A 122 -4.83 -2.21 13.09
N TYR A 123 -6.06 -2.53 12.72
CA TYR A 123 -6.41 -3.36 11.57
C TYR A 123 -7.51 -2.70 10.75
N CYS A 124 -7.59 -3.07 9.48
CA CYS A 124 -8.75 -2.77 8.66
C CYS A 124 -9.87 -3.77 8.97
N ALA A 125 -11.04 -3.30 9.40
CA ALA A 125 -12.19 -4.14 9.76
C ALA A 125 -12.68 -4.96 8.56
N THR A 126 -12.63 -4.39 7.33
CA THR A 126 -13.03 -5.12 6.12
C THR A 126 -12.06 -6.26 5.81
N GLU A 127 -10.74 -6.03 5.92
CA GLU A 127 -9.74 -7.08 5.75
C GLU A 127 -9.86 -8.16 6.83
N LYS A 128 -10.09 -7.76 8.09
CA LYS A 128 -10.34 -8.70 9.17
C LYS A 128 -11.54 -9.60 8.88
N ALA A 129 -12.67 -9.00 8.49
CA ALA A 129 -13.88 -9.74 8.14
C ALA A 129 -13.67 -10.69 6.97
N PHE A 130 -12.89 -10.28 5.96
CA PHE A 130 -12.52 -11.14 4.84
C PHE A 130 -11.68 -12.34 5.29
N ARG A 131 -10.65 -12.13 6.10
CA ARG A 131 -9.80 -13.20 6.64
C ARG A 131 -10.55 -14.18 7.54
N GLU A 132 -11.58 -13.70 8.24
CA GLU A 132 -12.50 -14.51 9.05
C GLU A 132 -13.63 -15.18 8.25
N GLY A 133 -13.68 -14.96 6.92
CA GLY A 133 -14.70 -15.53 6.05
C GLY A 133 -16.09 -14.91 6.18
N ARG A 134 -16.21 -13.74 6.84
CA ARG A 134 -17.48 -13.01 7.04
C ARG A 134 -17.91 -12.20 5.81
N THR A 135 -16.97 -11.91 4.90
CA THR A 135 -17.23 -11.21 3.64
C THR A 135 -16.38 -11.80 2.52
N GLN A 136 -16.82 -11.60 1.26
CA GLN A 136 -16.07 -12.02 0.07
C GLN A 136 -15.16 -10.91 -0.48
N TRP A 137 -15.32 -9.69 -0.03
CA TRP A 137 -14.51 -8.54 -0.45
C TRP A 137 -13.54 -8.14 0.67
N CYS A 138 -12.27 -7.93 0.31
CA CYS A 138 -11.20 -7.72 1.29
C CYS A 138 -11.14 -6.26 1.74
N LYS A 139 -10.66 -5.37 0.87
CA LYS A 139 -10.46 -3.95 1.15
C LYS A 139 -10.25 -3.17 -0.15
N PRO A 140 -10.33 -1.81 -0.12
CA PRO A 140 -10.05 -0.97 -1.28
C PRO A 140 -8.72 -1.31 -1.94
N ILE A 141 -8.70 -1.21 -3.28
CA ILE A 141 -7.49 -1.56 -4.04
C ILE A 141 -6.31 -0.63 -3.70
N SER A 142 -6.59 0.64 -3.41
CA SER A 142 -5.56 1.58 -2.98
C SER A 142 -4.87 1.15 -1.69
N CYS A 143 -5.64 0.63 -0.71
CA CYS A 143 -5.11 0.07 0.53
C CYS A 143 -4.34 -1.24 0.31
N ALA A 144 -4.83 -2.08 -0.62
CA ALA A 144 -4.20 -3.37 -0.90
C ALA A 144 -2.88 -3.21 -1.67
N LEU A 145 -2.78 -2.23 -2.55
CA LEU A 145 -1.59 -1.90 -3.32
C LEU A 145 -0.52 -1.13 -2.51
N TYR A 146 -0.89 -0.56 -1.34
CA TYR A 146 0.08 0.22 -0.57
C TYR A 146 1.32 -0.63 -0.19
N PRO A 147 2.56 -0.14 -0.42
CA PRO A 147 2.99 1.24 -0.67
C PRO A 147 3.03 1.69 -2.14
N ILE A 148 2.49 0.93 -3.07
CA ILE A 148 2.32 1.41 -4.45
C ILE A 148 1.08 2.31 -4.51
N ARG A 149 1.25 3.53 -5.05
CA ARG A 149 0.15 4.46 -5.34
C ARG A 149 -0.12 4.49 -6.83
N GLU A 150 -1.37 4.27 -7.20
CA GLU A 150 -1.86 4.42 -8.56
C GLU A 150 -2.41 5.83 -8.76
N ARG A 151 -2.07 6.44 -9.90
CA ARG A 151 -2.66 7.69 -10.38
C ARG A 151 -3.11 7.52 -11.82
N ARG A 152 -4.37 7.82 -12.09
CA ARG A 152 -4.90 7.88 -13.45
C ARG A 152 -4.43 9.18 -14.11
N LEU A 153 -3.87 9.06 -15.32
CA LEU A 153 -3.41 10.20 -16.10
C LEU A 153 -4.50 10.65 -17.08
N SER A 154 -4.45 11.92 -17.51
CA SER A 154 -5.42 12.51 -18.45
C SER A 154 -5.44 11.83 -19.83
N ASN A 155 -4.35 11.18 -20.21
CA ASN A 155 -4.24 10.41 -21.46
C ASN A 155 -4.76 8.97 -21.37
N GLY A 156 -5.37 8.60 -20.23
CA GLY A 156 -5.94 7.29 -19.98
C GLY A 156 -4.98 6.23 -19.41
N LEU A 157 -3.68 6.53 -19.35
CA LEU A 157 -2.72 5.63 -18.70
C LEU A 157 -2.85 5.66 -17.18
N SER A 158 -2.46 4.56 -16.53
CA SER A 158 -2.22 4.53 -15.08
C SER A 158 -0.72 4.71 -14.81
N ALA A 159 -0.37 5.45 -13.76
CA ALA A 159 0.99 5.58 -13.28
C ALA A 159 1.10 4.98 -11.87
N LEU A 160 2.00 4.02 -11.71
CA LEU A 160 2.32 3.38 -10.44
C LEU A 160 3.63 3.93 -9.89
N ASN A 161 3.60 4.39 -8.64
CA ASN A 161 4.76 4.93 -7.94
C ASN A 161 4.91 4.28 -6.57
N TYR A 162 6.14 4.00 -6.19
CA TYR A 162 6.46 3.57 -4.82
C TYR A 162 6.44 4.77 -3.88
N HIS A 163 5.60 4.72 -2.86
CA HIS A 163 5.49 5.78 -1.86
C HIS A 163 6.41 5.51 -0.68
N ARG A 164 7.39 6.39 -0.47
CA ARG A 164 8.30 6.34 0.67
C ARG A 164 7.72 7.09 1.85
N TRP A 165 7.13 6.35 2.78
CA TRP A 165 6.59 6.91 4.01
C TRP A 165 7.38 6.41 5.22
N SER A 166 7.79 7.34 6.10
CA SER A 166 8.64 7.02 7.26
C SER A 166 8.02 5.99 8.22
N VAL A 167 6.70 5.95 8.32
CA VAL A 167 5.99 4.97 9.16
C VAL A 167 6.20 3.52 8.72
N CYS A 168 6.62 3.30 7.47
CA CYS A 168 6.88 1.97 6.89
C CYS A 168 8.33 1.50 7.02
N HIS A 169 9.19 2.19 7.80
CA HIS A 169 10.61 1.83 7.91
C HIS A 169 10.84 0.38 8.35
N ALA A 170 9.98 -0.17 9.23
CA ALA A 170 10.06 -1.56 9.66
C ALA A 170 9.76 -2.54 8.51
N ALA A 171 8.77 -2.21 7.67
CA ALA A 171 8.43 -3.01 6.49
C ALA A 171 9.54 -3.01 5.44
N VAL A 172 10.20 -1.86 5.22
CA VAL A 172 11.36 -1.74 4.32
C VAL A 172 12.52 -2.58 4.85
N ARG A 173 12.83 -2.49 6.14
CA ARG A 173 13.89 -3.31 6.76
C ARG A 173 13.61 -4.80 6.59
N LYS A 174 12.41 -5.25 6.94
CA LYS A 174 11.99 -6.66 6.80
C LYS A 174 12.04 -7.12 5.34
N GLY A 175 11.58 -6.28 4.41
CA GLY A 175 11.67 -6.58 2.98
C GLY A 175 13.11 -6.76 2.51
N ASN A 176 14.04 -5.91 2.96
CA ASN A 176 15.46 -6.03 2.64
C ASN A 176 16.08 -7.30 3.24
N GLU A 177 15.77 -7.64 4.48
CA GLU A 177 16.22 -8.87 5.13
C GLU A 177 15.75 -10.13 4.38
N LEU A 178 14.56 -10.08 3.80
CA LEU A 178 13.97 -11.16 3.00
C LEU A 178 14.38 -11.14 1.53
N GLY A 179 15.03 -10.08 1.06
CA GLY A 179 15.29 -9.87 -0.36
C GLY A 179 14.01 -9.87 -1.21
N LEU A 180 12.91 -9.29 -0.68
CA LEU A 180 11.57 -9.37 -1.28
C LEU A 180 11.19 -8.04 -1.94
N PRO A 181 11.32 -7.90 -3.28
CA PRO A 181 10.90 -6.71 -3.99
C PRO A 181 9.39 -6.43 -3.81
N VAL A 182 9.02 -5.14 -3.79
CA VAL A 182 7.64 -4.73 -3.50
C VAL A 182 6.64 -5.31 -4.50
N TYR A 183 6.98 -5.43 -5.80
CA TYR A 183 6.08 -6.02 -6.78
C TYR A 183 5.79 -7.50 -6.51
N LYS A 184 6.76 -8.25 -5.95
CA LYS A 184 6.54 -9.65 -5.54
C LYS A 184 5.71 -9.75 -4.27
N PHE A 185 5.97 -8.87 -3.29
CA PHE A 185 5.16 -8.77 -2.08
C PHE A 185 3.69 -8.46 -2.40
N LEU A 186 3.45 -7.59 -3.38
CA LEU A 186 2.12 -7.17 -3.80
C LEU A 186 1.56 -7.94 -5.00
N ARG A 187 2.03 -9.17 -5.25
CA ARG A 187 1.57 -9.99 -6.37
C ARG A 187 0.06 -10.11 -6.44
N GLU A 188 -0.59 -10.47 -5.32
CA GLU A 188 -2.04 -10.65 -5.28
C GLU A 188 -2.79 -9.35 -5.60
N PRO A 189 -2.57 -8.21 -4.92
CA PRO A 189 -3.28 -6.99 -5.26
C PRO A 189 -2.96 -6.43 -6.65
N LEU A 190 -1.74 -6.57 -7.16
CA LEU A 190 -1.40 -6.21 -8.54
C LEU A 190 -2.16 -7.09 -9.56
N THR A 191 -2.22 -8.40 -9.32
CA THR A 191 -2.99 -9.33 -10.14
C THR A 191 -4.49 -9.01 -10.09
N ARG A 192 -5.04 -8.71 -8.91
CA ARG A 192 -6.43 -8.30 -8.73
C ARG A 192 -6.76 -7.02 -9.50
N ARG A 193 -5.83 -6.08 -9.54
CA ARG A 193 -6.04 -4.77 -10.18
C ARG A 193 -5.87 -4.79 -11.69
N PHE A 194 -4.84 -5.46 -12.19
CA PHE A 194 -4.44 -5.38 -13.60
C PHE A 194 -4.61 -6.68 -14.38
N GLY A 195 -4.85 -7.80 -13.69
CA GLY A 195 -4.99 -9.12 -14.29
C GLY A 195 -3.72 -9.96 -14.25
N ALA A 196 -3.89 -11.28 -14.40
CA ALA A 196 -2.79 -12.25 -14.31
C ALA A 196 -1.81 -12.13 -15.50
N GLU A 197 -2.31 -11.82 -16.69
CA GLU A 197 -1.48 -11.63 -17.89
C GLU A 197 -0.57 -10.42 -17.73
N TRP A 198 -1.12 -9.29 -17.28
CA TRP A 198 -0.34 -8.08 -16.98
C TRP A 198 0.74 -8.34 -15.93
N TYR A 199 0.42 -9.10 -14.88
CA TYR A 199 1.41 -9.41 -13.84
C TYR A 199 2.52 -10.32 -14.38
N ALA A 200 2.22 -11.27 -15.28
CA ALA A 200 3.22 -12.10 -15.94
C ALA A 200 4.16 -11.26 -16.84
N GLU A 201 3.63 -10.27 -17.57
CA GLU A 201 4.45 -9.33 -18.34
C GLU A 201 5.35 -8.48 -17.41
N LEU A 202 4.85 -8.04 -16.25
CA LEU A 202 5.65 -7.34 -15.24
C LEU A 202 6.81 -8.21 -14.74
N GLU A 203 6.59 -9.51 -14.49
CA GLU A 203 7.65 -10.42 -14.06
C GLU A 203 8.75 -10.55 -15.13
N VAL A 204 8.38 -10.69 -16.42
CA VAL A 204 9.34 -10.73 -17.53
C VAL A 204 10.13 -9.42 -17.63
N LEU A 205 9.45 -8.28 -17.54
CA LEU A 205 10.12 -6.97 -17.55
C LEU A 205 11.10 -6.83 -16.39
N ALA A 206 10.70 -7.26 -15.19
CA ALA A 206 11.53 -7.22 -14.00
C ALA A 206 12.81 -8.06 -14.15
N GLU A 207 12.70 -9.26 -14.73
CA GLU A 207 13.86 -10.11 -15.01
C GLU A 207 14.85 -9.44 -15.98
N GLN A 208 14.35 -8.80 -17.02
CA GLN A 208 15.19 -8.07 -17.99
C GLN A 208 15.91 -6.88 -17.35
N VAL A 209 15.15 -6.04 -16.62
CA VAL A 209 15.72 -4.84 -15.97
C VAL A 209 16.76 -5.19 -14.91
N LEU A 210 16.49 -6.22 -14.09
CA LEU A 210 17.39 -6.64 -13.04
C LEU A 210 18.62 -7.41 -13.56
N ALA A 211 18.52 -8.10 -14.71
CA ALA A 211 19.66 -8.75 -15.34
C ALA A 211 20.65 -7.73 -15.94
N ASP A 212 20.18 -6.59 -16.41
CA ASP A 212 21.03 -5.51 -16.94
C ASP A 212 21.77 -4.70 -15.84
N GLU A 213 21.42 -4.95 -14.56
CA GLU A 213 22.08 -4.31 -13.40
C GLU A 213 23.27 -5.11 -12.83
N ILE A 214 23.48 -6.34 -13.27
CA ILE A 214 24.57 -7.22 -12.84
C ILE A 214 25.74 -7.13 -13.84
#